data_4b155a410bd9c722f43101d1a6b0cb40
#
_entry.id   4b155a410bd9c722f43101d1a6b0cb40
#
_cell.length_a   1.000
_cell.length_b   1.000
_cell.length_c   1.000
_cell.angle_alpha   90.00
_cell.angle_beta   90.00
_cell.angle_gamma   90.00
#
_symmetry.space_group_name_H-M   'P 1'
#
loop_
_entity.id
_entity.type
_entity.pdbx_description
1 polymer ?
#
loop_
_entity_poly.entity_id
_entity_poly.type
_entity_poly.pdbx_seq_one_letter_code
_entity_poly.pdbx_strand_id
1 'polypeptide(L)'
;YLVIRHMEPDHAGRSAVLAEKFPGMTLVGNAKSFPMLTAFTGEGYEGRTFTVKEGDTLELGVHKLTFVMAPMVHWPEVMVSYESASKTLFSADGFGRFGDTNPDTPWVDEARRYYINIVGKYGVQVQALLKKAAGLEIETVCPLHGPILNGEALALALEKYGVWSSYAPEEKGVLVAYASIHGHTAKAALELADLLRAEGLQVEAIDLTRRDWAEAVAGAFRYSGLVLAAASYDAGVFPPMAQFLARLKSKGLQGR
;
A
#
# COMPACT_ATOMS: atom_id res chain seq x y z
N TYR A 1 -4.72 -7.97 -26.11
CA TYR A 1 -3.64 -7.91 -25.12
C TYR A 1 -4.19 -8.06 -23.71
N LEU A 2 -3.44 -8.75 -22.84
CA LEU A 2 -3.62 -8.76 -21.40
C LEU A 2 -2.37 -8.16 -20.75
N VAL A 3 -2.50 -6.98 -20.15
CA VAL A 3 -1.38 -6.31 -19.47
C VAL A 3 -1.34 -6.75 -18.02
N ILE A 4 -0.28 -7.46 -17.63
CA ILE A 4 -0.06 -7.96 -16.27
C ILE A 4 0.89 -7.00 -15.58
N ARG A 5 0.35 -6.12 -14.73
CA ARG A 5 1.11 -5.10 -14.00
C ARG A 5 1.66 -5.60 -12.67
N HIS A 6 1.00 -6.60 -12.09
CA HIS A 6 1.36 -7.17 -10.80
C HIS A 6 0.97 -8.65 -10.76
N MET A 7 1.83 -9.48 -10.15
CA MET A 7 1.69 -10.93 -10.15
C MET A 7 1.05 -11.50 -8.88
N GLU A 8 0.62 -10.66 -7.95
CA GLU A 8 -0.12 -11.14 -6.78
C GLU A 8 -1.39 -11.89 -7.24
N PRO A 9 -1.73 -13.05 -6.61
CA PRO A 9 -2.78 -13.93 -7.13
C PRO A 9 -4.19 -13.34 -7.20
N ASP A 10 -4.51 -12.32 -6.40
CA ASP A 10 -5.78 -11.59 -6.46
C ASP A 10 -5.91 -10.75 -7.74
N HIS A 11 -4.79 -10.42 -8.40
CA HIS A 11 -4.75 -9.72 -9.69
C HIS A 11 -4.46 -10.65 -10.86
N ALA A 12 -3.39 -11.44 -10.76
CA ALA A 12 -2.91 -12.27 -11.86
C ALA A 12 -3.50 -13.69 -11.88
N GLY A 13 -4.20 -14.14 -10.84
CA GLY A 13 -4.63 -15.52 -10.67
C GLY A 13 -5.60 -16.04 -11.74
N ARG A 14 -6.24 -15.17 -12.52
CA ARG A 14 -7.11 -15.55 -13.64
C ARG A 14 -6.44 -15.43 -15.02
N SER A 15 -5.16 -15.08 -15.08
CA SER A 15 -4.46 -14.89 -16.35
C SER A 15 -4.44 -16.16 -17.21
N ALA A 16 -4.24 -17.35 -16.61
CA ALA A 16 -4.29 -18.64 -17.32
C ALA A 16 -5.67 -18.89 -17.95
N VAL A 17 -6.75 -18.68 -17.18
CA VAL A 17 -8.14 -18.86 -17.65
C VAL A 17 -8.45 -17.92 -18.83
N LEU A 18 -7.97 -16.66 -18.77
CA LEU A 18 -8.14 -15.71 -19.86
C LEU A 18 -7.30 -16.13 -21.09
N ALA A 19 -6.08 -16.60 -20.87
CA ALA A 19 -5.20 -17.04 -21.95
C ALA A 19 -5.75 -18.28 -22.66
N GLU A 20 -6.38 -19.21 -21.96
CA GLU A 20 -7.09 -20.36 -22.52
C GLU A 20 -8.32 -19.93 -23.32
N LYS A 21 -9.16 -19.05 -22.73
CA LYS A 21 -10.38 -18.56 -23.38
C LYS A 21 -10.10 -17.74 -24.64
N PHE A 22 -8.97 -17.05 -24.71
CA PHE A 22 -8.57 -16.19 -25.81
C PHE A 22 -7.20 -16.61 -26.36
N PRO A 23 -7.11 -17.68 -27.16
CA PRO A 23 -5.83 -18.23 -27.62
C PRO A 23 -5.00 -17.28 -28.48
N GLY A 24 -5.63 -16.29 -29.13
CA GLY A 24 -4.93 -15.23 -29.88
C GLY A 24 -4.47 -14.04 -29.04
N MET A 25 -4.71 -14.04 -27.73
CA MET A 25 -4.35 -12.96 -26.84
C MET A 25 -2.85 -12.97 -26.52
N THR A 26 -2.20 -11.79 -26.65
CA THR A 26 -0.81 -11.60 -26.23
C THR A 26 -0.76 -11.10 -24.79
N LEU A 27 0.05 -11.77 -23.95
CA LEU A 27 0.31 -11.38 -22.57
C LEU A 27 1.43 -10.35 -22.55
N VAL A 28 1.20 -9.20 -21.93
CA VAL A 28 2.17 -8.11 -21.82
C VAL A 28 2.62 -7.99 -20.37
N GLY A 29 3.91 -8.06 -20.13
CA GLY A 29 4.50 -7.99 -18.80
C GLY A 29 5.99 -7.67 -18.89
N ASN A 30 6.64 -7.46 -17.76
CA ASN A 30 8.10 -7.32 -17.77
C ASN A 30 8.83 -8.68 -17.66
N ALA A 31 10.14 -8.67 -17.75
CA ALA A 31 10.95 -9.88 -17.75
C ALA A 31 10.81 -10.77 -16.49
N LYS A 32 10.33 -10.20 -15.36
CA LYS A 32 10.09 -10.95 -14.13
C LYS A 32 8.66 -11.53 -14.06
N SER A 33 7.71 -10.93 -14.76
CA SER A 33 6.30 -11.33 -14.72
C SER A 33 6.11 -12.75 -15.27
N PHE A 34 6.75 -13.09 -16.38
CA PHE A 34 6.51 -14.37 -17.05
C PHE A 34 7.05 -15.59 -16.29
N PRO A 35 8.28 -15.57 -15.72
CA PRO A 35 8.73 -16.66 -14.85
C PRO A 35 7.82 -16.87 -13.64
N MET A 36 7.28 -15.78 -13.05
CA MET A 36 6.33 -15.86 -11.96
C MET A 36 4.99 -16.44 -12.43
N LEU A 37 4.49 -16.02 -13.59
CA LEU A 37 3.27 -16.54 -14.18
C LEU A 37 3.38 -18.04 -14.42
N THR A 38 4.49 -18.50 -15.03
CA THR A 38 4.77 -19.93 -15.23
C THR A 38 4.83 -20.69 -13.91
N ALA A 39 5.47 -20.13 -12.88
CA ALA A 39 5.53 -20.75 -11.56
C ALA A 39 4.14 -20.90 -10.90
N PHE A 40 3.22 -19.96 -11.14
CA PHE A 40 1.87 -19.98 -10.56
C PHE A 40 0.90 -20.88 -11.36
N THR A 41 1.06 -20.95 -12.68
CA THR A 41 0.11 -21.67 -13.54
C THR A 41 0.60 -23.05 -13.96
N GLY A 42 1.91 -23.30 -13.90
CA GLY A 42 2.55 -24.50 -14.42
C GLY A 42 2.67 -24.52 -15.97
N GLU A 43 2.28 -23.42 -16.65
CA GLU A 43 2.22 -23.33 -18.10
C GLU A 43 3.21 -22.32 -18.66
N GLY A 44 3.84 -22.63 -19.79
CA GLY A 44 4.58 -21.68 -20.61
C GLY A 44 3.64 -20.99 -21.61
N TYR A 45 3.99 -19.76 -21.95
CA TYR A 45 3.20 -18.94 -22.90
C TYR A 45 4.08 -18.52 -24.10
N GLU A 46 4.91 -19.44 -24.58
CA GLU A 46 5.86 -19.22 -25.69
C GLU A 46 5.12 -18.74 -26.95
N GLY A 47 5.66 -17.69 -27.55
CA GLY A 47 5.06 -17.05 -28.73
C GLY A 47 3.84 -16.18 -28.45
N ARG A 48 3.39 -16.10 -27.19
CA ARG A 48 2.24 -15.30 -26.76
C ARG A 48 2.60 -14.23 -25.73
N THR A 49 3.87 -13.95 -25.53
CA THR A 49 4.35 -12.95 -24.57
C THR A 49 4.96 -11.75 -25.28
N PHE A 50 4.70 -10.57 -24.76
CA PHE A 50 5.36 -9.34 -25.15
C PHE A 50 6.03 -8.72 -23.90
N THR A 51 7.35 -8.86 -23.85
CA THR A 51 8.13 -8.36 -22.71
C THR A 51 8.43 -6.87 -22.89
N VAL A 52 8.05 -6.08 -21.91
CA VAL A 52 8.26 -4.63 -21.86
C VAL A 52 9.23 -4.24 -20.76
N LYS A 53 9.89 -3.10 -20.94
CA LYS A 53 10.83 -2.46 -20.02
C LYS A 53 10.48 -0.97 -19.83
N GLU A 54 11.28 -0.28 -19.03
CA GLU A 54 11.12 1.14 -18.74
C GLU A 54 10.99 1.97 -20.02
N GLY A 55 9.89 2.72 -20.14
CA GLY A 55 9.64 3.63 -21.26
C GLY A 55 9.13 2.99 -22.54
N ASP A 56 9.04 1.64 -22.60
CA ASP A 56 8.44 0.98 -23.76
C ASP A 56 6.97 1.35 -23.91
N THR A 57 6.47 1.28 -25.15
CA THR A 57 5.11 1.65 -25.47
C THR A 57 4.36 0.53 -26.19
N LEU A 58 3.04 0.52 -26.05
CA LEU A 58 2.12 -0.36 -26.77
C LEU A 58 1.05 0.51 -27.44
N GLU A 59 1.07 0.51 -28.78
CA GLU A 59 0.06 1.21 -29.59
C GLU A 59 -1.21 0.38 -29.69
N LEU A 60 -2.34 0.98 -29.37
CA LEU A 60 -3.69 0.38 -29.38
C LEU A 60 -4.67 1.22 -30.20
N GLY A 61 -4.27 1.65 -31.37
CA GLY A 61 -5.03 2.55 -32.24
C GLY A 61 -4.96 3.99 -31.74
N VAL A 62 -6.06 4.55 -31.27
CA VAL A 62 -6.09 5.92 -30.70
C VAL A 62 -5.48 6.00 -29.31
N HIS A 63 -5.30 4.85 -28.64
CA HIS A 63 -4.73 4.74 -27.32
C HIS A 63 -3.27 4.29 -27.37
N LYS A 64 -2.47 4.78 -26.46
CA LYS A 64 -1.07 4.41 -26.33
C LYS A 64 -0.74 4.21 -24.85
N LEU A 65 -0.26 3.02 -24.52
CA LEU A 65 0.28 2.74 -23.18
C LEU A 65 1.78 2.97 -23.16
N THR A 66 2.26 3.67 -22.15
CA THR A 66 3.68 3.76 -21.79
C THR A 66 3.92 3.02 -20.49
N PHE A 67 4.91 2.14 -20.43
CA PHE A 67 5.21 1.33 -19.26
C PHE A 67 6.29 1.97 -18.39
N VAL A 68 6.05 2.04 -17.09
CA VAL A 68 6.98 2.57 -16.09
C VAL A 68 7.23 1.49 -15.04
N MET A 69 8.48 1.09 -14.89
CA MET A 69 8.84 0.06 -13.92
C MET A 69 8.80 0.62 -12.49
N ALA A 70 8.11 -0.10 -11.61
CA ALA A 70 7.89 0.25 -10.20
C ALA A 70 8.33 -0.89 -9.27
N PRO A 71 9.59 -1.38 -9.38
CA PRO A 71 10.05 -2.53 -8.62
C PRO A 71 9.93 -2.27 -7.12
N MET A 72 9.43 -3.26 -6.37
CA MET A 72 9.17 -3.20 -4.93
C MET A 72 8.06 -2.22 -4.50
N VAL A 73 7.18 -1.84 -5.42
CA VAL A 73 5.93 -1.14 -5.10
C VAL A 73 4.73 -2.03 -5.45
N HIS A 74 4.49 -3.23 -4.77
CA HIS A 74 5.35 -3.64 -3.61
C HIS A 74 6.15 -4.91 -3.89
N TRP A 75 6.04 -5.54 -5.07
CA TRP A 75 6.79 -6.73 -5.51
C TRP A 75 7.83 -6.37 -6.58
N PRO A 76 8.82 -7.26 -6.83
CA PRO A 76 9.96 -6.93 -7.70
C PRO A 76 9.62 -6.77 -9.18
N GLU A 77 8.49 -7.30 -9.63
CA GLU A 77 8.02 -7.26 -11.01
C GLU A 77 6.99 -6.15 -11.27
N VAL A 78 6.59 -5.39 -10.27
CA VAL A 78 5.53 -4.39 -10.45
C VAL A 78 5.93 -3.36 -11.49
N MET A 79 4.99 -3.07 -12.38
CA MET A 79 5.02 -1.96 -13.32
C MET A 79 3.68 -1.23 -13.31
N VAL A 80 3.70 0.04 -13.67
CA VAL A 80 2.50 0.82 -13.92
C VAL A 80 2.42 1.13 -15.41
N SER A 81 1.24 1.46 -15.92
CA SER A 81 1.06 1.84 -17.30
C SER A 81 0.26 3.13 -17.41
N TYR A 82 0.77 4.08 -18.19
CA TYR A 82 0.14 5.36 -18.45
C TYR A 82 -0.49 5.37 -19.86
N GLU A 83 -1.77 5.69 -19.92
CA GLU A 83 -2.51 5.87 -21.17
C GLU A 83 -2.59 7.36 -21.48
N SER A 84 -1.99 7.77 -22.62
CA SER A 84 -1.75 9.17 -22.91
C SER A 84 -2.98 9.92 -23.44
N ALA A 85 -3.94 9.25 -24.10
CA ALA A 85 -5.11 9.93 -24.67
C ALA A 85 -6.11 10.35 -23.58
N SER A 86 -6.32 9.51 -22.56
CA SER A 86 -7.19 9.79 -21.41
C SER A 86 -6.41 10.27 -20.18
N LYS A 87 -5.08 10.41 -20.28
CA LYS A 87 -4.19 10.80 -19.18
C LYS A 87 -4.38 9.94 -17.91
N THR A 88 -4.58 8.64 -18.12
CA THR A 88 -4.91 7.69 -17.08
C THR A 88 -3.69 6.86 -16.69
N LEU A 89 -3.36 6.84 -15.41
CA LEU A 89 -2.35 5.96 -14.82
C LEU A 89 -3.03 4.74 -14.20
N PHE A 90 -2.70 3.56 -14.70
CA PHE A 90 -3.02 2.28 -14.08
C PHE A 90 -1.88 1.92 -13.13
N SER A 91 -2.08 2.12 -11.85
CA SER A 91 -1.01 2.22 -10.84
C SER A 91 -0.65 0.91 -10.14
N ALA A 92 -1.17 -0.24 -10.60
CA ALA A 92 -1.09 -1.49 -9.84
C ALA A 92 -1.62 -1.25 -8.41
N ASP A 93 -0.91 -1.68 -7.37
CA ASP A 93 -1.30 -1.48 -5.97
C ASP A 93 -1.01 -0.07 -5.44
N GLY A 94 -0.27 0.72 -6.20
CA GLY A 94 -0.03 2.11 -5.85
C GLY A 94 -1.34 2.89 -5.76
N PHE A 95 -1.49 3.71 -4.71
CA PHE A 95 -2.69 4.49 -4.38
C PHE A 95 -3.91 3.66 -3.96
N GLY A 96 -3.73 2.37 -3.67
CA GLY A 96 -4.78 1.49 -3.20
C GLY A 96 -5.24 1.81 -1.77
N ARG A 97 -6.43 1.31 -1.42
CA ARG A 97 -6.95 1.29 -0.05
C ARG A 97 -7.64 -0.03 0.25
N PHE A 98 -7.79 -0.36 1.52
CA PHE A 98 -8.67 -1.44 1.96
C PHE A 98 -10.16 -1.02 1.88
N GLY A 99 -11.04 -2.00 1.91
CA GLY A 99 -12.49 -1.81 1.91
C GLY A 99 -13.10 -1.77 0.52
N ASP A 100 -14.10 -0.91 0.35
CA ASP A 100 -14.90 -0.83 -0.88
C ASP A 100 -14.29 0.09 -1.95
N THR A 101 -14.93 0.11 -3.12
CA THR A 101 -14.57 0.99 -4.24
C THR A 101 -15.43 2.26 -4.32
N ASN A 102 -16.28 2.51 -3.30
CA ASN A 102 -17.14 3.67 -3.28
C ASN A 102 -16.30 4.97 -3.14
N PRO A 103 -16.36 5.91 -4.09
CA PRO A 103 -15.60 7.14 -4.03
C PRO A 103 -16.04 8.08 -2.89
N ASP A 104 -17.27 7.94 -2.39
CA ASP A 104 -17.81 8.75 -1.30
C ASP A 104 -17.30 8.32 0.08
N THR A 105 -16.73 7.11 0.19
CA THR A 105 -16.10 6.65 1.43
C THR A 105 -14.74 7.33 1.63
N PRO A 106 -14.44 7.93 2.81
CA PRO A 106 -13.17 8.59 3.06
C PRO A 106 -11.97 7.71 2.73
N TRP A 107 -11.07 8.22 1.89
CA TRP A 107 -9.96 7.44 1.35
C TRP A 107 -8.79 7.30 2.32
N VAL A 108 -8.46 8.34 3.09
CA VAL A 108 -7.16 8.51 3.76
C VAL A 108 -6.86 7.43 4.80
N ASP A 109 -7.80 7.09 5.69
CA ASP A 109 -7.50 6.19 6.81
C ASP A 109 -7.25 4.76 6.34
N GLU A 110 -8.09 4.26 5.43
CA GLU A 110 -7.92 2.92 4.86
C GLU A 110 -6.76 2.85 3.86
N ALA A 111 -6.47 3.94 3.16
CA ALA A 111 -5.29 4.04 2.30
C ALA A 111 -3.99 4.12 3.11
N ARG A 112 -3.96 4.82 4.26
CA ARG A 112 -2.82 4.81 5.18
C ARG A 112 -2.58 3.41 5.73
N ARG A 113 -3.65 2.74 6.17
CA ARG A 113 -3.58 1.36 6.68
C ARG A 113 -3.08 0.40 5.58
N TYR A 114 -3.57 0.55 4.35
CA TYR A 114 -3.09 -0.19 3.19
C TYR A 114 -1.61 0.11 2.92
N TYR A 115 -1.26 1.39 2.79
CA TYR A 115 0.10 1.82 2.47
C TYR A 115 1.13 1.23 3.43
N ILE A 116 1.00 1.46 4.75
CA ILE A 116 2.02 1.01 5.70
C ILE A 116 2.08 -0.52 5.83
N ASN A 117 0.95 -1.21 5.68
CA ASN A 117 0.93 -2.66 5.81
C ASN A 117 1.38 -3.39 4.55
N ILE A 118 1.21 -2.83 3.35
CA ILE A 118 1.53 -3.45 2.07
C ILE A 118 2.82 -2.85 1.46
N VAL A 119 2.89 -1.53 1.31
CA VAL A 119 3.95 -0.83 0.56
C VAL A 119 5.02 -0.22 1.48
N GLY A 120 4.65 0.20 2.68
CA GLY A 120 5.32 1.18 3.52
C GLY A 120 6.83 1.09 3.76
N LYS A 121 7.43 -0.12 3.82
CA LYS A 121 8.89 -0.27 3.97
C LYS A 121 9.69 0.10 2.72
N TYR A 122 9.00 0.32 1.60
CA TYR A 122 9.59 0.65 0.29
C TYR A 122 9.44 2.12 -0.09
N GLY A 123 9.43 3.03 0.88
CA GLY A 123 9.26 4.46 0.66
C GLY A 123 10.22 5.05 -0.38
N VAL A 124 11.48 4.63 -0.39
CA VAL A 124 12.47 5.06 -1.40
C VAL A 124 12.04 4.69 -2.82
N GLN A 125 11.49 3.49 -3.02
CA GLN A 125 11.00 3.02 -4.31
C GLN A 125 9.73 3.78 -4.72
N VAL A 126 8.84 4.09 -3.77
CA VAL A 126 7.68 4.95 -4.02
C VAL A 126 8.11 6.36 -4.43
N GLN A 127 9.09 6.97 -3.75
CA GLN A 127 9.63 8.28 -4.13
C GLN A 127 10.20 8.25 -5.56
N ALA A 128 10.92 7.18 -5.93
CA ALA A 128 11.44 7.02 -7.28
C ALA A 128 10.29 6.92 -8.33
N LEU A 129 9.23 6.19 -8.02
CA LEU A 129 8.03 6.10 -8.87
C LEU A 129 7.35 7.46 -9.02
N LEU A 130 7.11 8.18 -7.91
CA LEU A 130 6.51 9.52 -7.92
C LEU A 130 7.32 10.49 -8.77
N LYS A 131 8.67 10.44 -8.67
CA LYS A 131 9.55 11.27 -9.50
C LYS A 131 9.42 10.97 -11.00
N LYS A 132 9.29 9.69 -11.39
CA LYS A 132 9.05 9.31 -12.78
C LYS A 132 7.68 9.79 -13.26
N ALA A 133 6.66 9.62 -12.42
CA ALA A 133 5.29 10.02 -12.72
C ALA A 133 5.11 11.55 -12.82
N ALA A 134 5.94 12.34 -12.14
CA ALA A 134 5.88 13.81 -12.19
C ALA A 134 6.08 14.42 -13.58
N GLY A 135 6.66 13.67 -14.52
CA GLY A 135 6.79 14.07 -15.93
C GLY A 135 5.57 13.73 -16.80
N LEU A 136 4.54 13.09 -16.23
CA LEU A 136 3.33 12.68 -16.95
C LEU A 136 2.15 13.58 -16.57
N GLU A 137 1.31 13.90 -17.56
CA GLU A 137 0.05 14.62 -17.30
C GLU A 137 -1.03 13.63 -16.84
N ILE A 138 -1.08 13.35 -15.54
CA ILE A 138 -2.03 12.39 -14.97
C ILE A 138 -3.27 13.11 -14.46
N GLU A 139 -4.42 12.79 -15.04
CA GLU A 139 -5.75 13.29 -14.62
C GLU A 139 -6.55 12.24 -13.85
N THR A 140 -6.23 10.95 -14.06
CA THR A 140 -6.93 9.84 -13.42
C THR A 140 -5.92 8.77 -12.99
N VAL A 141 -6.11 8.21 -11.80
CA VAL A 141 -5.38 7.03 -11.31
C VAL A 141 -6.37 5.90 -11.07
N CYS A 142 -6.08 4.73 -11.64
CA CYS A 142 -6.85 3.50 -11.49
C CYS A 142 -6.00 2.47 -10.72
N PRO A 143 -6.13 2.40 -9.39
CA PRO A 143 -5.46 1.38 -8.58
C PRO A 143 -6.16 0.02 -8.73
N LEU A 144 -5.49 -1.05 -8.36
CA LEU A 144 -6.08 -2.39 -8.30
C LEU A 144 -6.99 -2.59 -7.08
N HIS A 145 -6.80 -1.78 -6.02
CA HIS A 145 -7.63 -1.76 -4.82
C HIS A 145 -8.20 -0.36 -4.57
N GLY A 146 -9.49 -0.27 -4.24
CA GLY A 146 -10.16 0.98 -3.91
C GLY A 146 -10.76 1.72 -5.12
N PRO A 147 -11.13 2.99 -4.95
CA PRO A 147 -11.80 3.79 -5.97
C PRO A 147 -10.83 4.33 -7.02
N ILE A 148 -11.38 4.71 -8.16
CA ILE A 148 -10.68 5.56 -9.14
C ILE A 148 -10.49 6.95 -8.53
N LEU A 149 -9.28 7.50 -8.67
CA LEU A 149 -8.90 8.80 -8.12
C LEU A 149 -8.74 9.83 -9.26
N ASN A 150 -9.40 10.97 -9.12
CA ASN A 150 -9.26 12.11 -10.02
C ASN A 150 -9.48 13.41 -9.24
N GLY A 151 -9.22 14.57 -9.87
CA GLY A 151 -9.44 15.89 -9.26
C GLY A 151 -8.84 16.02 -7.87
N GLU A 152 -9.65 16.45 -6.90
CA GLU A 152 -9.22 16.67 -5.51
C GLU A 152 -8.79 15.37 -4.81
N ALA A 153 -9.44 14.24 -5.11
CA ALA A 153 -9.06 12.94 -4.53
C ALA A 153 -7.66 12.51 -5.00
N LEU A 154 -7.32 12.75 -6.27
CA LEU A 154 -5.97 12.47 -6.79
C LEU A 154 -4.94 13.42 -6.17
N ALA A 155 -5.24 14.71 -6.04
CA ALA A 155 -4.33 15.68 -5.42
C ALA A 155 -4.02 15.30 -3.96
N LEU A 156 -5.04 14.93 -3.19
CA LEU A 156 -4.89 14.44 -1.82
C LEU A 156 -4.05 13.14 -1.77
N ALA A 157 -4.29 12.22 -2.67
CA ALA A 157 -3.55 10.95 -2.71
C ALA A 157 -2.05 11.17 -3.01
N LEU A 158 -1.73 12.06 -3.93
CA LEU A 158 -0.35 12.43 -4.25
C LEU A 158 0.36 13.11 -3.07
N GLU A 159 -0.34 14.03 -2.37
CA GLU A 159 0.16 14.66 -1.15
C GLU A 159 0.49 13.61 -0.09
N LYS A 160 -0.47 12.72 0.22
CA LYS A 160 -0.30 11.67 1.24
C LYS A 160 0.82 10.70 0.88
N TYR A 161 0.91 10.26 -0.37
CA TYR A 161 2.00 9.40 -0.82
C TYR A 161 3.37 10.08 -0.72
N GLY A 162 3.45 11.40 -0.96
CA GLY A 162 4.65 12.19 -0.73
C GLY A 162 5.10 12.17 0.73
N VAL A 163 4.17 12.41 1.67
CA VAL A 163 4.42 12.36 3.11
C VAL A 163 4.78 10.95 3.55
N TRP A 164 3.96 9.96 3.23
CA TRP A 164 4.15 8.58 3.68
C TRP A 164 5.45 7.96 3.20
N SER A 165 5.82 8.19 1.93
CA SER A 165 7.03 7.62 1.35
C SER A 165 8.32 8.30 1.81
N SER A 166 8.23 9.49 2.39
CA SER A 166 9.35 10.17 3.04
C SER A 166 9.55 9.74 4.49
N TYR A 167 8.68 8.90 5.03
CA TYR A 167 8.60 8.51 6.44
C TYR A 167 8.37 9.69 7.40
N ALA A 168 7.93 10.83 6.93
CA ALA A 168 7.50 11.92 7.79
C ALA A 168 6.20 11.53 8.54
N PRO A 169 6.03 11.93 9.81
CA PRO A 169 4.75 11.80 10.48
C PRO A 169 3.70 12.63 9.76
N GLU A 170 2.51 12.08 9.62
CA GLU A 170 1.40 12.80 8.97
C GLU A 170 0.85 13.90 9.86
N GLU A 171 0.84 13.65 11.16
CA GLU A 171 0.27 14.55 12.17
C GLU A 171 1.13 14.63 13.43
N LYS A 172 1.14 15.81 14.04
CA LYS A 172 1.64 15.96 15.42
C LYS A 172 0.63 15.38 16.37
N GLY A 173 0.98 14.28 17.01
CA GLY A 173 0.10 13.58 17.94
C GLY A 173 0.78 12.35 18.51
N VAL A 174 0.03 11.58 19.27
CA VAL A 174 0.54 10.41 19.99
C VAL A 174 -0.40 9.23 19.80
N LEU A 175 0.14 8.09 19.36
CA LEU A 175 -0.52 6.81 19.55
C LEU A 175 -0.18 6.25 20.92
N VAL A 176 -1.19 5.95 21.74
CA VAL A 176 -1.07 5.17 22.96
C VAL A 176 -1.53 3.74 22.67
N ALA A 177 -0.60 2.83 22.38
CA ALA A 177 -0.89 1.43 22.14
C ALA A 177 -0.70 0.64 23.44
N TYR A 178 -1.74 -0.07 23.87
CA TYR A 178 -1.66 -0.81 25.15
C TYR A 178 -2.21 -2.22 25.03
N ALA A 179 -1.72 -3.10 25.94
CA ALA A 179 -2.20 -4.46 26.09
C ALA A 179 -2.30 -4.79 27.60
N SER A 180 -3.52 -5.01 28.08
CA SER A 180 -3.81 -5.20 29.49
C SER A 180 -4.48 -6.56 29.75
N ILE A 181 -4.10 -7.24 30.85
CA ILE A 181 -4.71 -8.50 31.26
C ILE A 181 -5.87 -8.26 32.26
N HIS A 182 -5.61 -7.48 33.29
CA HIS A 182 -6.56 -7.29 34.43
C HIS A 182 -7.09 -5.84 34.50
N GLY A 183 -6.87 -5.03 33.49
CA GLY A 183 -7.37 -3.64 33.37
C GLY A 183 -6.46 -2.57 33.98
N HIS A 184 -5.48 -2.89 34.84
CA HIS A 184 -4.62 -1.87 35.47
C HIS A 184 -3.73 -1.13 34.44
N THR A 185 -3.10 -1.86 33.53
CA THR A 185 -2.32 -1.24 32.44
C THR A 185 -3.21 -0.40 31.53
N ALA A 186 -4.41 -0.88 31.21
CA ALA A 186 -5.38 -0.13 30.40
C ALA A 186 -5.76 1.19 31.09
N LYS A 187 -6.07 1.14 32.40
CA LYS A 187 -6.40 2.33 33.20
C LYS A 187 -5.27 3.37 33.13
N ALA A 188 -4.04 2.96 33.42
CA ALA A 188 -2.88 3.87 33.39
C ALA A 188 -2.63 4.44 31.98
N ALA A 189 -2.77 3.63 30.93
CA ALA A 189 -2.61 4.07 29.54
C ALA A 189 -3.68 5.08 29.12
N LEU A 190 -4.94 4.87 29.53
CA LEU A 190 -6.04 5.78 29.21
C LEU A 190 -5.95 7.07 30.03
N GLU A 191 -5.57 7.04 31.31
CA GLU A 191 -5.29 8.23 32.12
C GLU A 191 -4.17 9.07 31.50
N LEU A 192 -3.08 8.44 31.04
CA LEU A 192 -2.03 9.15 30.32
C LEU A 192 -2.55 9.76 29.01
N ALA A 193 -3.35 9.03 28.25
CA ALA A 193 -3.96 9.55 27.02
C ALA A 193 -4.82 10.81 27.31
N ASP A 194 -5.58 10.81 28.41
CA ASP A 194 -6.41 11.95 28.80
C ASP A 194 -5.56 13.14 29.26
N LEU A 195 -4.47 12.92 29.98
CA LEU A 195 -3.52 13.96 30.34
C LEU A 195 -2.88 14.60 29.09
N LEU A 196 -2.46 13.78 28.12
CA LEU A 196 -1.90 14.29 26.86
C LEU A 196 -2.91 15.08 26.04
N ARG A 197 -4.18 14.68 26.04
CA ARG A 197 -5.28 15.44 25.40
C ARG A 197 -5.52 16.79 26.11
N ALA A 198 -5.45 16.80 27.45
CA ALA A 198 -5.58 18.04 28.23
C ALA A 198 -4.46 19.03 27.93
N GLU A 199 -3.27 18.56 27.56
CA GLU A 199 -2.15 19.37 27.08
C GLU A 199 -2.31 19.82 25.60
N GLY A 200 -3.45 19.51 24.95
CA GLY A 200 -3.75 19.94 23.58
C GLY A 200 -3.18 19.03 22.49
N LEU A 201 -2.66 17.85 22.83
CA LEU A 201 -2.16 16.89 21.84
C LEU A 201 -3.31 16.07 21.23
N GLN A 202 -3.19 15.76 19.96
CA GLN A 202 -4.02 14.71 19.35
C GLN A 202 -3.56 13.35 19.87
N VAL A 203 -4.50 12.55 20.41
CA VAL A 203 -4.17 11.25 20.98
C VAL A 203 -5.18 10.21 20.56
N GLU A 204 -4.66 9.17 19.91
CA GLU A 204 -5.38 7.93 19.64
C GLU A 204 -4.94 6.87 20.65
N ALA A 205 -5.90 6.16 21.26
CA ALA A 205 -5.60 5.07 22.17
C ALA A 205 -6.14 3.75 21.62
N ILE A 206 -5.28 2.74 21.47
CA ILE A 206 -5.63 1.44 20.88
C ILE A 206 -5.32 0.30 21.85
N ASP A 207 -6.37 -0.47 22.14
CA ASP A 207 -6.25 -1.74 22.88
C ASP A 207 -5.86 -2.87 21.92
N LEU A 208 -4.61 -3.30 21.98
CA LEU A 208 -4.07 -4.38 21.14
C LEU A 208 -4.67 -5.76 21.43
N THR A 209 -5.46 -5.91 22.52
CA THR A 209 -6.20 -7.14 22.82
C THR A 209 -7.58 -7.18 22.18
N ARG A 210 -8.05 -6.05 21.61
CA ARG A 210 -9.40 -5.86 21.08
C ARG A 210 -9.45 -5.37 19.62
N ARG A 211 -8.41 -4.70 19.18
CA ARG A 211 -8.34 -4.08 17.85
C ARG A 211 -7.32 -4.82 16.98
N ASP A 212 -7.50 -4.72 15.69
CA ASP A 212 -6.56 -5.26 14.71
C ASP A 212 -5.20 -4.54 14.85
N TRP A 213 -4.13 -5.31 14.91
CA TRP A 213 -2.77 -4.77 14.95
C TRP A 213 -2.44 -3.90 13.73
N ALA A 214 -3.08 -4.14 12.57
CA ALA A 214 -2.87 -3.33 11.36
C ALA A 214 -3.34 -1.88 11.55
N GLU A 215 -4.40 -1.66 12.35
CA GLU A 215 -4.86 -0.32 12.74
C GLU A 215 -3.82 0.35 13.65
N ALA A 216 -3.30 -0.38 14.64
CA ALA A 216 -2.26 0.15 15.53
C ALA A 216 -0.97 0.51 14.78
N VAL A 217 -0.58 -0.28 13.78
CA VAL A 217 0.56 0.03 12.89
C VAL A 217 0.29 1.29 12.07
N ALA A 218 -0.94 1.47 11.55
CA ALA A 218 -1.33 2.67 10.84
C ALA A 218 -1.32 3.92 11.74
N GLY A 219 -1.78 3.79 13.00
CA GLY A 219 -1.68 4.85 14.00
C GLY A 219 -0.24 5.22 14.35
N ALA A 220 0.63 4.21 14.54
CA ALA A 220 2.06 4.45 14.77
C ALA A 220 2.76 5.12 13.58
N PHE A 221 2.26 4.91 12.37
CA PHE A 221 2.74 5.57 11.16
C PHE A 221 2.20 6.99 11.01
N ARG A 222 0.97 7.25 11.45
CA ARG A 222 0.30 8.55 11.37
C ARG A 222 0.94 9.59 12.27
N TYR A 223 1.15 9.24 13.55
CA TYR A 223 1.54 10.21 14.58
C TYR A 223 3.05 10.31 14.79
N SER A 224 3.47 11.49 15.29
CA SER A 224 4.88 11.79 15.60
C SER A 224 5.38 11.19 16.92
N GLY A 225 4.48 10.69 17.77
CA GLY A 225 4.79 10.12 19.08
C GLY A 225 4.12 8.78 19.29
N LEU A 226 4.79 7.91 20.04
CA LEU A 226 4.32 6.55 20.34
C LEU A 226 4.52 6.25 21.84
N VAL A 227 3.45 5.89 22.53
CA VAL A 227 3.47 5.35 23.87
C VAL A 227 3.09 3.87 23.84
N LEU A 228 3.88 3.04 24.49
CA LEU A 228 3.68 1.59 24.58
C LEU A 228 3.46 1.20 26.02
N ALA A 229 2.32 0.57 26.32
CA ALA A 229 1.98 0.12 27.66
C ALA A 229 1.51 -1.35 27.64
N ALA A 230 2.23 -2.23 28.31
CA ALA A 230 1.88 -3.63 28.36
C ALA A 230 2.10 -4.25 29.76
N ALA A 231 1.28 -5.23 30.10
CA ALA A 231 1.53 -6.08 31.23
C ALA A 231 2.70 -7.04 30.96
N SER A 232 3.40 -7.48 32.03
CA SER A 232 4.29 -8.61 31.91
C SER A 232 3.48 -9.92 31.92
N TYR A 233 3.91 -10.86 31.10
CA TYR A 233 3.29 -12.19 31.01
C TYR A 233 4.37 -13.24 30.78
N ASP A 234 4.37 -14.30 31.60
CA ASP A 234 5.32 -15.39 31.49
C ASP A 234 6.79 -14.90 31.38
N ALA A 235 7.17 -14.02 32.32
CA ALA A 235 8.47 -13.32 32.36
C ALA A 235 8.88 -12.57 31.12
N GLY A 236 7.93 -12.24 30.23
CA GLY A 236 8.14 -11.52 28.95
C GLY A 236 7.11 -10.42 28.72
N VAL A 237 7.14 -9.88 27.52
CA VAL A 237 6.16 -8.92 27.02
C VAL A 237 4.85 -9.65 26.70
N PHE A 238 3.73 -9.10 27.16
CA PHE A 238 2.41 -9.69 26.84
C PHE A 238 2.23 -9.89 25.33
N PRO A 239 1.81 -11.09 24.84
CA PRO A 239 1.83 -11.46 23.43
C PRO A 239 1.25 -10.47 22.44
N PRO A 240 0.09 -9.79 22.67
CA PRO A 240 -0.41 -8.79 21.72
C PRO A 240 0.56 -7.62 21.50
N MET A 241 1.25 -7.15 22.55
CA MET A 241 2.27 -6.13 22.43
C MET A 241 3.53 -6.66 21.73
N ALA A 242 3.97 -7.88 22.05
CA ALA A 242 5.12 -8.50 21.39
C ALA A 242 4.88 -8.64 19.89
N GLN A 243 3.68 -9.05 19.48
CA GLN A 243 3.28 -9.13 18.07
C GLN A 243 3.30 -7.74 17.42
N PHE A 244 2.75 -6.74 18.06
CA PHE A 244 2.76 -5.36 17.54
C PHE A 244 4.17 -4.83 17.33
N LEU A 245 5.07 -5.00 18.31
CA LEU A 245 6.47 -4.60 18.21
C LEU A 245 7.19 -5.31 17.04
N ALA A 246 6.95 -6.61 16.86
CA ALA A 246 7.51 -7.35 15.72
C ALA A 246 7.03 -6.80 14.38
N ARG A 247 5.76 -6.39 14.27
CA ARG A 247 5.19 -5.76 13.08
C ARG A 247 5.81 -4.39 12.83
N LEU A 248 5.91 -3.51 13.85
CA LEU A 248 6.57 -2.22 13.71
C LEU A 248 8.01 -2.37 13.20
N LYS A 249 8.77 -3.31 13.79
CA LYS A 249 10.14 -3.61 13.34
C LYS A 249 10.17 -4.03 11.86
N SER A 250 9.24 -4.87 11.41
CA SER A 250 9.19 -5.33 10.02
C SER A 250 8.86 -4.22 9.01
N LYS A 251 8.21 -3.14 9.46
CA LYS A 251 7.86 -1.99 8.62
C LYS A 251 8.98 -0.95 8.51
N GLY A 252 10.02 -1.07 9.33
CA GLY A 252 11.16 -0.14 9.28
C GLY A 252 10.77 1.31 9.59
N LEU A 253 9.82 1.51 10.52
CA LEU A 253 9.42 2.86 10.95
C LEU A 253 10.63 3.66 11.43
N GLN A 254 10.71 4.92 10.99
CA GLN A 254 11.80 5.83 11.29
C GLN A 254 11.24 7.12 11.91
N GLY A 255 12.01 7.74 12.81
CA GLY A 255 11.71 9.07 13.35
C GLY A 255 10.49 9.14 14.29
N ARG A 256 10.13 8.05 14.95
CA ARG A 256 9.01 7.94 15.91
C ARG A 256 9.54 7.56 17.29
#